data_04561bec92ab42ba253764718bc1b0df
#
_entry.id   04561bec92ab42ba253764718bc1b0df
#
_cell.length_a   1.000
_cell.length_b   1.000
_cell.length_c   1.000
_cell.angle_alpha   90.00
_cell.angle_beta   90.00
_cell.angle_gamma   90.00
#
_symmetry.space_group_name_H-M   'P 1'
#
loop_
_entity.id
_entity.type
_entity.pdbx_description
1 polymer ?
#
loop_
_entity_poly.entity_id
_entity_poly.type
_entity_poly.pdbx_seq_one_letter_code
_entity_poly.pdbx_strand_id
1 'polypeptide(L)'
;MNTPASIKSDGSPSSQTRPAGRAGLKNGLLVGVALALLGWAIWTNRVEINQVLQRPLDPVAWASAFGIYFVGLILTFSRWHTLVRALELPFAYRDALRLGFIGNVFNLVIPGAVGGDVIKGAFFCREQTRKRNTRAIASIVMDRILGLTGLFLLGALAGAWGWSAAAPQTRLVILSVVLMLGCGFIVIAIMFTPTLFRPINRRLQNRPRLQGIVVELEFMASCYRKRLPLVFGMLVVSAFIHGLNVLAFALVSRSLFAEDPNLPDFAAHFVLTPLVLFSLAIPLPFGALGVGEQVGRQLFELVGYTGGGVAMMGFRVVMYFGGFVSLLVYLANLAQVRKLSHAAETLDLEHALVPDAPDPEMLAAVETEDEGVVVSMDQDSSQTQA
;
A
#
# COMPACT_ATOMS: atom_id res chain seq x y z
N MET A 1 21.65 -3.88 -70.89
CA MET A 1 21.49 -5.19 -70.24
C MET A 1 22.07 -5.10 -68.86
N ASN A 2 21.25 -4.79 -67.88
CA ASN A 2 21.63 -4.78 -66.46
C ASN A 2 20.51 -5.48 -65.68
N THR A 3 20.83 -6.63 -65.15
CA THR A 3 19.98 -7.48 -64.30
C THR A 3 19.90 -6.85 -62.87
N PRO A 4 18.74 -6.73 -62.23
CA PRO A 4 18.68 -6.28 -60.85
C PRO A 4 18.93 -7.43 -59.88
N ALA A 5 19.70 -7.12 -58.83
CA ALA A 5 20.09 -8.01 -57.75
C ALA A 5 18.89 -8.38 -56.85
N SER A 6 18.85 -9.66 -56.54
CA SER A 6 17.90 -10.29 -55.60
C SER A 6 18.11 -9.77 -54.17
N ILE A 7 17.08 -9.16 -53.57
CA ILE A 7 17.01 -8.82 -52.13
C ILE A 7 16.65 -10.10 -51.38
N LYS A 8 17.62 -10.61 -50.59
CA LYS A 8 17.35 -11.65 -49.58
C LYS A 8 16.48 -11.08 -48.47
N SER A 9 15.34 -11.70 -48.25
CA SER A 9 14.48 -11.50 -47.07
C SER A 9 15.19 -12.06 -45.85
N ASP A 10 15.70 -11.15 -44.99
CA ASP A 10 16.24 -11.52 -43.69
C ASP A 10 15.10 -11.86 -42.73
N GLY A 11 15.36 -12.88 -41.92
CA GLY A 11 14.41 -13.57 -41.10
C GLY A 11 13.76 -12.70 -40.02
N SER A 12 12.47 -12.88 -39.87
CA SER A 12 11.68 -12.44 -38.74
C SER A 12 12.28 -12.92 -37.41
N PRO A 13 12.42 -12.07 -36.39
CA PRO A 13 12.86 -12.51 -35.06
C PRO A 13 11.80 -13.45 -34.48
N SER A 14 12.24 -14.70 -34.22
CA SER A 14 11.46 -15.72 -33.54
C SER A 14 10.90 -15.15 -32.22
N SER A 15 9.58 -15.04 -32.12
CA SER A 15 8.86 -14.78 -30.88
C SER A 15 9.19 -15.91 -29.89
N GLN A 16 10.09 -15.64 -28.96
CA GLN A 16 10.29 -16.52 -27.80
C GLN A 16 9.01 -16.49 -26.96
N THR A 17 8.14 -17.46 -27.18
CA THR A 17 7.03 -17.79 -26.31
C THR A 17 7.57 -18.16 -24.93
N ARG A 18 7.50 -17.24 -23.98
CA ARG A 18 7.73 -17.55 -22.54
C ARG A 18 6.82 -18.71 -22.15
N PRO A 19 7.32 -19.73 -21.44
CA PRO A 19 6.54 -20.90 -21.10
C PRO A 19 5.39 -20.51 -20.16
N ALA A 20 4.18 -20.41 -20.69
CA ALA A 20 2.93 -20.09 -19.98
C ALA A 20 2.62 -21.06 -18.81
N GLY A 21 3.21 -22.25 -18.80
CA GLY A 21 2.96 -23.29 -17.81
C GLY A 21 3.47 -22.96 -16.38
N ARG A 22 4.62 -22.28 -16.24
CA ARG A 22 5.19 -22.00 -14.90
C ARG A 22 4.45 -20.90 -14.14
N ALA A 23 3.91 -19.91 -14.82
CA ALA A 23 3.12 -18.85 -14.20
C ALA A 23 1.76 -19.37 -13.73
N GLY A 24 1.09 -20.20 -14.54
CA GLY A 24 -0.16 -20.85 -14.16
C GLY A 24 -0.02 -21.77 -12.95
N LEU A 25 1.06 -22.55 -12.87
CA LEU A 25 1.33 -23.44 -11.74
C LEU A 25 1.57 -22.67 -10.43
N LYS A 26 2.35 -21.57 -10.47
CA LYS A 26 2.57 -20.71 -9.31
C LYS A 26 1.28 -20.08 -8.80
N ASN A 27 0.45 -19.55 -9.69
CA ASN A 27 -0.84 -18.96 -9.33
C ASN A 27 -1.80 -20.01 -8.78
N GLY A 28 -1.85 -21.20 -9.37
CA GLY A 28 -2.63 -22.34 -8.86
C GLY A 28 -2.18 -22.77 -7.46
N LEU A 29 -0.88 -22.83 -7.22
CA LEU A 29 -0.34 -23.15 -5.88
C LEU A 29 -0.72 -22.09 -4.84
N LEU A 30 -0.60 -20.80 -5.16
CA LEU A 30 -0.97 -19.70 -4.26
C LEU A 30 -2.47 -19.72 -3.93
N VAL A 31 -3.33 -19.97 -4.91
CA VAL A 31 -4.77 -20.13 -4.69
C VAL A 31 -5.04 -21.36 -3.82
N GLY A 32 -4.38 -22.50 -4.10
CA GLY A 32 -4.49 -23.70 -3.28
C GLY A 32 -4.10 -23.47 -1.82
N VAL A 33 -2.99 -22.77 -1.57
CA VAL A 33 -2.56 -22.38 -0.21
C VAL A 33 -3.59 -21.48 0.46
N ALA A 34 -4.12 -20.47 -0.24
CA ALA A 34 -5.14 -19.59 0.33
C ALA A 34 -6.43 -20.34 0.71
N LEU A 35 -6.88 -21.27 -0.15
CA LEU A 35 -8.05 -22.10 0.13
C LEU A 35 -7.81 -23.08 1.31
N ALA A 36 -6.60 -23.65 1.41
CA ALA A 36 -6.22 -24.49 2.54
C ALA A 36 -6.19 -23.71 3.85
N LEU A 37 -5.62 -22.50 3.84
CA LEU A 37 -5.62 -21.60 5.00
C LEU A 37 -7.04 -21.16 5.39
N LEU A 38 -7.91 -20.89 4.41
CA LEU A 38 -9.31 -20.59 4.68
C LEU A 38 -10.03 -21.79 5.31
N GLY A 39 -9.85 -22.98 4.74
CA GLY A 39 -10.42 -24.22 5.28
C GLY A 39 -9.97 -24.46 6.73
N TRP A 40 -8.69 -24.26 7.00
CA TRP A 40 -8.14 -24.34 8.34
C TRP A 40 -8.73 -23.27 9.27
N ALA A 41 -8.87 -22.02 8.81
CA ALA A 41 -9.48 -20.95 9.59
C ALA A 41 -10.96 -21.23 9.90
N ILE A 42 -11.73 -21.77 8.94
CA ILE A 42 -13.12 -22.19 9.17
C ILE A 42 -13.19 -23.35 10.17
N TRP A 43 -12.32 -24.34 10.01
CA TRP A 43 -12.30 -25.50 10.92
C TRP A 43 -11.92 -25.11 12.36
N THR A 44 -10.93 -24.25 12.54
CA THR A 44 -10.48 -23.78 13.87
C THR A 44 -11.50 -22.88 14.56
N ASN A 45 -12.31 -22.11 13.80
CA ASN A 45 -13.32 -21.20 14.34
C ASN A 45 -14.76 -21.74 14.18
N ARG A 46 -14.94 -23.06 13.96
CA ARG A 46 -16.25 -23.64 13.66
C ARG A 46 -17.29 -23.49 14.79
N VAL A 47 -16.83 -23.46 16.04
CA VAL A 47 -17.71 -23.31 17.21
C VAL A 47 -18.30 -21.90 17.22
N GLU A 48 -17.46 -20.91 17.11
CA GLU A 48 -17.82 -19.49 17.07
C GLU A 48 -18.68 -19.16 15.84
N ILE A 49 -18.35 -19.74 14.67
CA ILE A 49 -19.17 -19.61 13.45
C ILE A 49 -20.58 -20.14 13.69
N ASN A 50 -20.71 -21.33 14.26
CA ASN A 50 -22.05 -21.91 14.54
C ASN A 50 -22.85 -21.06 15.53
N GLN A 51 -22.20 -20.45 16.55
CA GLN A 51 -22.87 -19.53 17.47
C GLN A 51 -23.40 -18.29 16.74
N VAL A 52 -22.60 -17.71 15.84
CA VAL A 52 -22.99 -16.53 15.07
C VAL A 52 -24.14 -16.83 14.10
N LEU A 53 -24.13 -18.01 13.43
CA LEU A 53 -25.19 -18.39 12.48
C LEU A 53 -26.57 -18.56 13.12
N GLN A 54 -26.60 -18.76 14.43
CA GLN A 54 -27.87 -18.91 15.19
C GLN A 54 -28.42 -17.58 15.73
N ARG A 55 -27.69 -16.46 15.55
CA ARG A 55 -28.05 -15.14 16.08
C ARG A 55 -28.55 -14.21 14.99
N PRO A 56 -29.53 -13.35 15.29
CA PRO A 56 -29.91 -12.29 14.36
C PRO A 56 -28.76 -11.28 14.21
N LEU A 57 -28.46 -10.92 12.96
CA LEU A 57 -27.47 -9.86 12.67
C LEU A 57 -28.06 -8.49 13.02
N ASP A 58 -27.26 -7.60 13.60
CA ASP A 58 -27.63 -6.21 13.81
C ASP A 58 -27.41 -5.40 12.49
N PRO A 59 -28.49 -5.06 11.75
CA PRO A 59 -28.34 -4.38 10.47
C PRO A 59 -27.78 -2.96 10.60
N VAL A 60 -27.99 -2.30 11.75
CA VAL A 60 -27.50 -0.94 11.99
C VAL A 60 -25.98 -0.97 12.19
N ALA A 61 -25.47 -1.92 12.99
CA ALA A 61 -24.03 -2.08 13.19
C ALA A 61 -23.33 -2.42 11.87
N TRP A 62 -23.89 -3.30 11.05
CA TRP A 62 -23.35 -3.67 9.74
C TRP A 62 -23.37 -2.49 8.76
N ALA A 63 -24.49 -1.77 8.63
CA ALA A 63 -24.58 -0.58 7.78
C ALA A 63 -23.59 0.50 8.21
N SER A 64 -23.42 0.70 9.52
CA SER A 64 -22.44 1.63 10.07
C SER A 64 -21.01 1.20 9.74
N ALA A 65 -20.67 -0.09 9.90
CA ALA A 65 -19.35 -0.63 9.55
C ALA A 65 -19.04 -0.44 8.05
N PHE A 66 -20.01 -0.71 7.16
CA PHE A 66 -19.87 -0.47 5.72
C PHE A 66 -19.65 1.02 5.42
N GLY A 67 -20.44 1.91 6.01
CA GLY A 67 -20.31 3.36 5.80
C GLY A 67 -18.95 3.88 6.27
N ILE A 68 -18.52 3.49 7.47
CA ILE A 68 -17.24 3.89 8.05
C ILE A 68 -16.06 3.36 7.20
N TYR A 69 -16.10 2.10 6.80
CA TYR A 69 -15.09 1.52 5.92
C TYR A 69 -15.02 2.24 4.57
N PHE A 70 -16.18 2.55 3.98
CA PHE A 70 -16.24 3.25 2.69
C PHE A 70 -15.67 4.66 2.76
N VAL A 71 -15.95 5.39 3.84
CA VAL A 71 -15.30 6.70 4.12
C VAL A 71 -13.78 6.53 4.21
N GLY A 72 -13.30 5.52 4.93
CA GLY A 72 -11.86 5.19 5.02
C GLY A 72 -11.24 4.91 3.65
N LEU A 73 -11.97 4.20 2.77
CA LEU A 73 -11.53 3.90 1.40
C LEU A 73 -11.38 5.18 0.56
N ILE A 74 -12.37 6.08 0.59
CA ILE A 74 -12.31 7.38 -0.10
C ILE A 74 -11.14 8.22 0.43
N LEU A 75 -10.96 8.28 1.74
CA LEU A 75 -9.84 9.01 2.35
C LEU A 75 -8.48 8.43 1.93
N THR A 76 -8.37 7.12 1.76
CA THR A 76 -7.15 6.47 1.25
C THR A 76 -6.82 6.98 -0.15
N PHE A 77 -7.81 7.07 -1.05
CA PHE A 77 -7.59 7.59 -2.41
C PHE A 77 -7.27 9.08 -2.41
N SER A 78 -7.92 9.85 -1.52
CA SER A 78 -7.66 11.29 -1.33
C SER A 78 -6.26 11.56 -0.82
N ARG A 79 -5.74 10.73 0.12
CA ARG A 79 -4.37 10.79 0.61
C ARG A 79 -3.38 10.57 -0.53
N TRP A 80 -3.56 9.52 -1.34
CA TRP A 80 -2.69 9.26 -2.49
C TRP A 80 -2.72 10.43 -3.51
N HIS A 81 -3.90 10.97 -3.83
CA HIS A 81 -4.01 12.18 -4.66
C HIS A 81 -3.15 13.33 -4.11
N THR A 82 -3.23 13.61 -2.82
CA THR A 82 -2.47 14.69 -2.17
C THR A 82 -0.97 14.46 -2.28
N LEU A 83 -0.50 13.21 -2.09
CA LEU A 83 0.91 12.84 -2.23
C LEU A 83 1.42 13.01 -3.67
N VAL A 84 0.61 12.62 -4.66
CA VAL A 84 0.93 12.80 -6.09
C VAL A 84 1.05 14.28 -6.43
N ARG A 85 0.10 15.10 -5.97
CA ARG A 85 0.10 16.56 -6.21
C ARG A 85 1.30 17.24 -5.54
N ALA A 86 1.79 16.69 -4.42
CA ALA A 86 3.00 17.18 -3.76
C ALA A 86 4.27 16.99 -4.61
N LEU A 87 4.27 16.06 -5.55
CA LEU A 87 5.37 15.84 -6.51
C LEU A 87 5.22 16.65 -7.81
N GLU A 88 4.28 17.62 -7.81
CA GLU A 88 4.01 18.49 -8.96
C GLU A 88 3.56 17.75 -10.23
N LEU A 89 3.03 16.53 -10.04
CA LEU A 89 2.44 15.76 -11.11
C LEU A 89 1.01 16.26 -11.40
N PRO A 90 0.63 16.44 -12.68
CA PRO A 90 -0.74 16.73 -13.04
C PRO A 90 -1.61 15.50 -12.76
N PHE A 91 -2.55 15.63 -11.84
CA PHE A 91 -3.44 14.53 -11.45
C PHE A 91 -4.77 15.09 -10.94
N ALA A 92 -5.85 14.75 -11.59
CA ALA A 92 -7.17 15.20 -11.18
C ALA A 92 -7.74 14.30 -10.06
N TYR A 93 -8.50 14.87 -9.14
CA TYR A 93 -9.10 14.12 -8.04
C TYR A 93 -10.02 12.98 -8.52
N ARG A 94 -10.76 13.21 -9.60
CA ARG A 94 -11.61 12.19 -10.24
C ARG A 94 -10.80 10.98 -10.71
N ASP A 95 -9.60 11.20 -11.25
CA ASP A 95 -8.72 10.13 -11.71
C ASP A 95 -8.13 9.37 -10.53
N ALA A 96 -7.81 10.06 -9.43
CA ALA A 96 -7.39 9.41 -8.20
C ALA A 96 -8.46 8.48 -7.63
N LEU A 97 -9.72 8.91 -7.58
CA LEU A 97 -10.83 8.06 -7.16
C LEU A 97 -11.02 6.88 -8.12
N ARG A 98 -11.05 7.15 -9.44
CA ARG A 98 -11.21 6.12 -10.47
C ARG A 98 -10.13 5.06 -10.38
N LEU A 99 -8.86 5.46 -10.38
CA LEU A 99 -7.72 4.55 -10.28
C LEU A 99 -7.65 3.88 -8.91
N GLY A 100 -8.05 4.57 -7.85
CA GLY A 100 -8.18 4.01 -6.51
C GLY A 100 -9.16 2.85 -6.46
N PHE A 101 -10.37 3.01 -6.98
CA PHE A 101 -11.37 1.96 -7.06
C PHE A 101 -10.93 0.80 -7.97
N ILE A 102 -10.37 1.10 -9.16
CA ILE A 102 -9.83 0.07 -10.05
C ILE A 102 -8.75 -0.73 -9.32
N GLY A 103 -7.77 -0.08 -8.70
CA GLY A 103 -6.71 -0.74 -7.94
C GLY A 103 -7.24 -1.57 -6.79
N ASN A 104 -8.30 -1.11 -6.10
CA ASN A 104 -8.91 -1.85 -4.99
C ASN A 104 -9.50 -3.20 -5.45
N VAL A 105 -10.14 -3.28 -6.63
CA VAL A 105 -10.60 -4.56 -7.20
C VAL A 105 -9.41 -5.52 -7.37
N PHE A 106 -8.32 -5.03 -7.96
CA PHE A 106 -7.16 -5.89 -8.23
C PHE A 106 -6.40 -6.28 -6.95
N ASN A 107 -6.41 -5.44 -5.91
CA ASN A 107 -5.86 -5.82 -4.59
C ASN A 107 -6.62 -6.97 -3.94
N LEU A 108 -7.91 -7.14 -4.23
CA LEU A 108 -8.71 -8.25 -3.70
C LEU A 108 -8.52 -9.55 -4.49
N VAL A 109 -8.22 -9.46 -5.79
CA VAL A 109 -8.17 -10.62 -6.69
C VAL A 109 -6.74 -11.11 -6.93
N ILE A 110 -5.80 -10.19 -7.14
CA ILE A 110 -4.41 -10.55 -7.46
C ILE A 110 -3.66 -10.89 -6.16
N PRO A 111 -2.87 -12.00 -6.17
CA PRO A 111 -2.01 -12.33 -5.04
C PRO A 111 -1.05 -11.21 -4.67
N GLY A 112 -1.06 -10.83 -3.41
CA GLY A 112 -0.26 -9.74 -2.86
C GLY A 112 -1.03 -8.42 -2.81
N ALA A 113 -0.91 -7.72 -1.69
CA ALA A 113 -1.48 -6.38 -1.50
C ALA A 113 -0.95 -5.33 -2.50
N VAL A 114 -0.05 -5.73 -3.41
CA VAL A 114 0.65 -4.91 -4.39
C VAL A 114 0.00 -4.99 -5.78
N GLY A 115 -0.85 -6.00 -6.05
CA GLY A 115 -1.43 -6.22 -7.39
C GLY A 115 -2.20 -5.01 -7.92
N GLY A 116 -3.04 -4.41 -7.10
CA GLY A 116 -3.76 -3.19 -7.47
C GLY A 116 -2.86 -1.96 -7.61
N ASP A 117 -1.75 -1.89 -6.87
CA ASP A 117 -0.80 -0.80 -6.98
C ASP A 117 0.01 -0.87 -8.28
N VAL A 118 0.37 -2.07 -8.73
CA VAL A 118 0.98 -2.27 -10.04
C VAL A 118 0.03 -1.79 -11.15
N ILE A 119 -1.24 -2.14 -11.06
CA ILE A 119 -2.26 -1.70 -12.02
C ILE A 119 -2.44 -0.17 -11.96
N LYS A 120 -2.58 0.42 -10.76
CA LYS A 120 -2.63 1.87 -10.57
C LYS A 120 -1.40 2.56 -11.17
N GLY A 121 -0.21 2.03 -10.88
CA GLY A 121 1.05 2.54 -11.40
C GLY A 121 1.11 2.49 -12.93
N ALA A 122 0.74 1.36 -13.54
CA ALA A 122 0.72 1.20 -14.98
C ALA A 122 -0.24 2.20 -15.66
N PHE A 123 -1.44 2.39 -15.11
CA PHE A 123 -2.39 3.37 -15.65
C PHE A 123 -1.91 4.80 -15.43
N PHE A 124 -1.39 5.12 -14.26
CA PHE A 124 -0.93 6.45 -13.93
C PHE A 124 0.31 6.86 -14.75
N CYS A 125 1.28 5.96 -14.93
CA CYS A 125 2.46 6.21 -15.77
C CYS A 125 2.10 6.51 -17.24
N ARG A 126 1.00 5.98 -17.75
CA ARG A 126 0.56 6.25 -19.13
C ARG A 126 -0.02 7.65 -19.34
N GLU A 127 -0.61 8.20 -18.29
CA GLU A 127 -1.14 9.57 -18.29
C GLU A 127 -0.01 10.61 -18.09
N GLN A 128 1.20 10.14 -17.72
CA GLN A 128 2.37 10.98 -17.51
C GLN A 128 3.35 10.90 -18.70
N THR A 129 4.22 11.91 -18.80
CA THR A 129 5.37 11.80 -19.71
C THR A 129 6.35 10.74 -19.16
N ARG A 130 7.03 10.01 -20.06
CA ARG A 130 7.96 8.92 -19.71
C ARG A 130 8.99 9.31 -18.64
N LYS A 131 9.47 10.54 -18.66
CA LYS A 131 10.40 11.10 -17.66
C LYS A 131 9.82 11.15 -16.24
N ARG A 132 8.49 11.18 -16.08
CA ARG A 132 7.81 11.33 -14.77
C ARG A 132 7.32 9.98 -14.18
N ASN A 133 7.55 8.87 -14.86
CA ASN A 133 7.05 7.56 -14.43
C ASN A 133 7.65 7.12 -13.09
N THR A 134 8.93 7.36 -12.85
CA THR A 134 9.60 7.03 -11.58
C THR A 134 8.94 7.76 -10.40
N ARG A 135 8.61 9.06 -10.57
CA ARG A 135 7.87 9.83 -9.55
C ARG A 135 6.47 9.28 -9.29
N ALA A 136 5.78 8.87 -10.35
CA ALA A 136 4.45 8.28 -10.24
C ALA A 136 4.47 6.99 -9.40
N ILE A 137 5.43 6.11 -9.65
CA ILE A 137 5.61 4.86 -8.88
C ILE A 137 6.05 5.17 -7.46
N ALA A 138 7.00 6.08 -7.28
CA ALA A 138 7.49 6.48 -5.97
C ALA A 138 6.38 7.07 -5.09
N SER A 139 5.38 7.76 -5.67
CA SER A 139 4.21 8.25 -4.93
C SER A 139 3.37 7.11 -4.35
N ILE A 140 3.23 5.99 -5.06
CA ILE A 140 2.50 4.81 -4.59
C ILE A 140 3.26 4.13 -3.45
N VAL A 141 4.59 4.02 -3.58
CA VAL A 141 5.44 3.47 -2.51
C VAL A 141 5.35 4.34 -1.25
N MET A 142 5.43 5.66 -1.41
CA MET A 142 5.28 6.61 -0.29
C MET A 142 3.91 6.51 0.38
N ASP A 143 2.85 6.36 -0.40
CA ASP A 143 1.49 6.14 0.13
C ASP A 143 1.41 4.87 0.98
N ARG A 144 2.07 3.79 0.58
CA ARG A 144 2.16 2.54 1.35
C ARG A 144 2.96 2.70 2.65
N ILE A 145 4.11 3.37 2.59
CA ILE A 145 4.95 3.61 3.78
C ILE A 145 4.18 4.43 4.80
N LEU A 146 3.55 5.53 4.39
CA LEU A 146 2.75 6.37 5.27
C LEU A 146 1.51 5.63 5.80
N GLY A 147 0.90 4.77 4.97
CA GLY A 147 -0.20 3.92 5.39
C GLY A 147 0.20 2.98 6.54
N LEU A 148 1.24 2.20 6.35
CA LEU A 148 1.75 1.26 7.36
C LEU A 148 2.24 1.99 8.62
N THR A 149 2.99 3.08 8.45
CA THR A 149 3.47 3.87 9.60
C THR A 149 2.28 4.45 10.39
N GLY A 150 1.22 4.92 9.71
CA GLY A 150 0.00 5.41 10.35
C GLY A 150 -0.77 4.32 11.10
N LEU A 151 -0.78 3.10 10.58
CA LEU A 151 -1.38 1.94 11.26
C LEU A 151 -0.65 1.65 12.58
N PHE A 152 0.68 1.62 12.55
CA PHE A 152 1.48 1.38 13.75
C PHE A 152 1.45 2.58 14.71
N LEU A 153 1.36 3.81 14.21
CA LEU A 153 1.18 5.00 15.03
C LEU A 153 -0.13 4.91 15.84
N LEU A 154 -1.23 4.53 15.20
CA LEU A 154 -2.51 4.32 15.90
C LEU A 154 -2.38 3.26 17.01
N GLY A 155 -1.82 2.10 16.68
CA GLY A 155 -1.64 1.01 17.64
C GLY A 155 -0.69 1.38 18.79
N ALA A 156 0.38 2.14 18.52
CA ALA A 156 1.30 2.62 19.55
C ALA A 156 0.65 3.63 20.49
N LEU A 157 -0.15 4.57 19.97
CA LEU A 157 -0.90 5.53 20.78
C LEU A 157 -1.92 4.84 21.69
N ALA A 158 -2.69 3.88 21.13
CA ALA A 158 -3.63 3.09 21.90
C ALA A 158 -2.91 2.22 22.95
N GLY A 159 -1.79 1.61 22.58
CA GLY A 159 -0.97 0.81 23.49
C GLY A 159 -0.36 1.64 24.63
N ALA A 160 0.08 2.87 24.35
CA ALA A 160 0.56 3.78 25.37
C ALA A 160 -0.54 4.16 26.37
N TRP A 161 -1.76 4.40 25.88
CA TRP A 161 -2.93 4.67 26.70
C TRP A 161 -3.29 3.47 27.59
N GLY A 162 -3.31 2.25 27.03
CA GLY A 162 -3.69 1.01 27.75
C GLY A 162 -2.54 0.34 28.53
N TRP A 163 -1.32 0.91 28.54
CA TRP A 163 -0.11 0.26 29.05
C TRP A 163 -0.20 -0.21 30.51
N SER A 164 -0.77 0.61 31.39
CA SER A 164 -0.87 0.33 32.83
C SER A 164 -1.78 -0.86 33.12
N ALA A 165 -2.86 -1.01 32.37
CA ALA A 165 -3.85 -2.09 32.51
C ALA A 165 -3.50 -3.35 31.69
N ALA A 166 -2.50 -3.28 30.80
CA ALA A 166 -2.16 -4.37 29.89
C ALA A 166 -1.47 -5.54 30.62
N ALA A 167 -1.94 -6.76 30.33
CA ALA A 167 -1.28 -7.99 30.73
C ALA A 167 0.12 -8.11 30.11
N PRO A 168 1.06 -8.90 30.69
CA PRO A 168 2.42 -9.04 30.17
C PRO A 168 2.46 -9.43 28.69
N GLN A 169 1.59 -10.34 28.24
CA GLN A 169 1.51 -10.78 26.85
C GLN A 169 1.07 -9.63 25.93
N THR A 170 0.08 -8.84 26.34
CA THR A 170 -0.40 -7.66 25.60
C THR A 170 0.69 -6.58 25.53
N ARG A 171 1.52 -6.41 26.57
CA ARG A 171 2.66 -5.48 26.53
C ARG A 171 3.70 -5.89 25.48
N LEU A 172 3.96 -7.17 25.26
CA LEU A 172 4.83 -7.63 24.18
C LEU A 172 4.26 -7.27 22.81
N VAL A 173 2.93 -7.37 22.64
CA VAL A 173 2.23 -6.93 21.43
C VAL A 173 2.44 -5.42 21.22
N ILE A 174 2.22 -4.61 22.26
CA ILE A 174 2.42 -3.14 22.20
C ILE A 174 3.87 -2.82 21.82
N LEU A 175 4.86 -3.48 22.43
CA LEU A 175 6.28 -3.29 22.11
C LEU A 175 6.60 -3.64 20.66
N SER A 176 6.00 -4.70 20.11
CA SER A 176 6.18 -5.05 18.69
C SER A 176 5.60 -3.98 17.76
N VAL A 177 4.45 -3.39 18.10
CA VAL A 177 3.86 -2.28 17.35
C VAL A 177 4.75 -1.04 17.40
N VAL A 178 5.30 -0.70 18.58
CA VAL A 178 6.24 0.43 18.73
C VAL A 178 7.52 0.21 17.93
N LEU A 179 8.06 -1.02 17.92
CA LEU A 179 9.21 -1.39 17.10
C LEU A 179 8.90 -1.19 15.60
N MET A 180 7.74 -1.68 15.12
CA MET A 180 7.32 -1.49 13.72
C MET A 180 7.11 -0.02 13.37
N LEU A 181 6.57 0.78 14.29
CA LEU A 181 6.49 2.24 14.14
C LEU A 181 7.88 2.86 13.99
N GLY A 182 8.84 2.46 14.83
CA GLY A 182 10.23 2.91 14.74
C GLY A 182 10.86 2.57 13.37
N CYS A 183 10.67 1.34 12.89
CA CYS A 183 11.08 0.94 11.54
C CYS A 183 10.44 1.83 10.45
N GLY A 184 9.14 2.14 10.56
CA GLY A 184 8.44 3.04 9.63
C GLY A 184 9.06 4.44 9.60
N PHE A 185 9.35 5.03 10.75
CA PHE A 185 10.03 6.33 10.83
C PHE A 185 11.45 6.30 10.30
N ILE A 186 12.21 5.22 10.53
CA ILE A 186 13.55 5.05 9.95
C ILE A 186 13.47 5.02 8.42
N VAL A 187 12.53 4.28 7.84
CA VAL A 187 12.34 4.25 6.38
C VAL A 187 11.99 5.64 5.85
N ILE A 188 11.08 6.36 6.50
CA ILE A 188 10.73 7.73 6.12
C ILE A 188 11.95 8.66 6.23
N ALA A 189 12.73 8.57 7.31
CA ALA A 189 13.94 9.36 7.50
C ALA A 189 14.99 9.09 6.41
N ILE A 190 15.19 7.83 6.05
CA ILE A 190 16.09 7.43 4.95
C ILE A 190 15.60 8.03 3.63
N MET A 191 14.31 7.94 3.33
CA MET A 191 13.74 8.50 2.09
C MET A 191 13.86 10.02 2.01
N PHE A 192 13.90 10.72 3.15
CA PHE A 192 14.01 12.19 3.19
C PHE A 192 15.44 12.70 3.38
N THR A 193 16.44 11.82 3.32
CA THR A 193 17.84 12.18 3.44
C THR A 193 18.53 12.16 2.07
N PRO A 194 18.55 13.27 1.31
CA PRO A 194 19.14 13.30 -0.03
C PRO A 194 20.62 12.90 -0.06
N THR A 195 21.33 13.17 1.03
CA THR A 195 22.75 12.83 1.16
C THR A 195 23.06 11.33 1.02
N LEU A 196 22.07 10.46 1.25
CA LEU A 196 22.22 9.02 1.04
C LEU A 196 22.19 8.62 -0.45
N PHE A 197 21.54 9.42 -1.28
CA PHE A 197 21.44 9.16 -2.73
C PHE A 197 22.71 9.62 -3.48
N ARG A 198 23.43 10.64 -2.98
CA ARG A 198 24.64 11.21 -3.60
C ARG A 198 25.74 10.18 -3.88
N PRO A 199 26.21 9.35 -2.92
CA PRO A 199 27.26 8.36 -3.20
C PRO A 199 26.77 7.28 -4.17
N ILE A 200 25.48 6.95 -4.16
CA ILE A 200 24.87 6.00 -5.08
C ILE A 200 24.86 6.60 -6.50
N ASN A 201 24.46 7.87 -6.64
CA ASN A 201 24.46 8.59 -7.90
C ASN A 201 25.87 8.64 -8.52
N ARG A 202 26.90 8.98 -7.72
CA ARG A 202 28.30 8.97 -8.18
C ARG A 202 28.78 7.60 -8.66
N ARG A 203 28.39 6.51 -7.99
CA ARG A 203 28.76 5.13 -8.40
C ARG A 203 28.05 4.66 -9.66
N LEU A 204 26.89 5.23 -9.97
CA LEU A 204 26.05 4.85 -11.09
C LEU A 204 26.25 5.72 -12.35
N GLN A 205 27.22 6.66 -12.36
CA GLN A 205 27.51 7.53 -13.52
C GLN A 205 27.72 6.77 -14.83
N ASN A 206 28.28 5.56 -14.74
CA ASN A 206 28.50 4.68 -15.91
C ASN A 206 27.24 3.87 -16.30
N ARG A 207 26.11 4.05 -15.62
CA ARG A 207 24.85 3.34 -15.88
C ARG A 207 23.68 4.32 -15.95
N PRO A 208 23.51 5.05 -17.07
CA PRO A 208 22.60 6.19 -17.18
C PRO A 208 21.15 5.86 -16.80
N ARG A 209 20.70 4.64 -17.07
CA ARG A 209 19.33 4.19 -16.70
C ARG A 209 19.14 4.14 -15.19
N LEU A 210 20.10 3.57 -14.44
CA LEU A 210 20.00 3.47 -12.98
C LEU A 210 20.23 4.83 -12.32
N GLN A 211 21.13 5.63 -12.87
CA GLN A 211 21.36 7.00 -12.44
C GLN A 211 20.08 7.84 -12.55
N GLY A 212 19.34 7.73 -13.67
CA GLY A 212 18.06 8.43 -13.85
C GLY A 212 17.03 8.09 -12.77
N ILE A 213 16.95 6.83 -12.32
CA ILE A 213 16.07 6.43 -11.22
C ILE A 213 16.49 7.10 -9.91
N VAL A 214 17.80 7.10 -9.61
CA VAL A 214 18.32 7.71 -8.36
C VAL A 214 18.09 9.21 -8.32
N VAL A 215 18.31 9.92 -9.42
CA VAL A 215 18.04 11.36 -9.53
C VAL A 215 16.54 11.66 -9.31
N GLU A 216 15.64 10.86 -9.88
CA GLU A 216 14.21 11.03 -9.67
C GLU A 216 13.79 10.75 -8.20
N LEU A 217 14.41 9.78 -7.53
CA LEU A 217 14.18 9.51 -6.12
C LEU A 217 14.72 10.64 -5.23
N GLU A 218 15.89 11.20 -5.57
CA GLU A 218 16.47 12.35 -4.88
C GLU A 218 15.57 13.59 -5.02
N PHE A 219 15.07 13.86 -6.23
CA PHE A 219 14.10 14.93 -6.48
C PHE A 219 12.81 14.73 -5.67
N MET A 220 12.27 13.51 -5.64
CA MET A 220 11.09 13.18 -4.83
C MET A 220 11.35 13.45 -3.34
N ALA A 221 12.53 13.02 -2.83
CA ALA A 221 12.93 13.25 -1.46
C ALA A 221 12.97 14.74 -1.12
N SER A 222 13.52 15.57 -2.02
CA SER A 222 13.58 17.02 -1.86
C SER A 222 12.18 17.65 -1.87
N CYS A 223 11.29 17.25 -2.77
CA CYS A 223 9.90 17.73 -2.82
C CYS A 223 9.14 17.46 -1.52
N TYR A 224 9.23 16.24 -0.99
CA TYR A 224 8.55 15.90 0.27
C TYR A 224 9.22 16.58 1.47
N ARG A 225 10.55 16.72 1.48
CA ARG A 225 11.27 17.44 2.53
C ARG A 225 10.85 18.89 2.61
N LYS A 226 10.68 19.58 1.48
CA LYS A 226 10.17 20.97 1.44
C LYS A 226 8.72 21.08 1.96
N ARG A 227 7.98 19.96 2.02
CA ARG A 227 6.58 19.89 2.41
C ARG A 227 6.35 18.96 3.61
N LEU A 228 7.28 18.92 4.57
CA LEU A 228 7.17 18.09 5.79
C LEU A 228 5.83 18.24 6.55
N PRO A 229 5.25 19.44 6.71
CA PRO A 229 3.94 19.58 7.35
C PRO A 229 2.83 18.79 6.62
N LEU A 230 2.87 18.75 5.28
CA LEU A 230 1.94 17.95 4.47
C LEU A 230 2.15 16.46 4.72
N VAL A 231 3.41 15.98 4.72
CA VAL A 231 3.73 14.56 4.97
C VAL A 231 3.28 14.13 6.36
N PHE A 232 3.52 14.98 7.37
CA PHE A 232 3.04 14.74 8.72
C PHE A 232 1.50 14.73 8.79
N GLY A 233 0.84 15.67 8.11
CA GLY A 233 -0.61 15.68 7.97
C GLY A 233 -1.14 14.39 7.32
N MET A 234 -0.46 13.87 6.29
CA MET A 234 -0.85 12.62 5.65
C MET A 234 -0.60 11.39 6.55
N LEU A 235 0.39 11.44 7.44
CA LEU A 235 0.58 10.42 8.47
C LEU A 235 -0.57 10.41 9.48
N VAL A 236 -1.01 11.59 9.94
CA VAL A 236 -2.18 11.72 10.83
C VAL A 236 -3.44 11.23 10.13
N VAL A 237 -3.65 11.62 8.87
CA VAL A 237 -4.76 11.08 8.03
C VAL A 237 -4.68 9.57 7.91
N SER A 238 -3.48 8.99 7.77
CA SER A 238 -3.29 7.53 7.74
C SER A 238 -3.72 6.87 9.05
N ALA A 239 -3.30 7.41 10.20
CA ALA A 239 -3.74 6.91 11.51
C ALA A 239 -5.27 7.01 11.67
N PHE A 240 -5.86 8.12 11.22
CA PHE A 240 -7.32 8.30 11.24
C PHE A 240 -8.05 7.27 10.36
N ILE A 241 -7.58 7.02 9.13
CA ILE A 241 -8.14 6.00 8.21
C ILE A 241 -8.09 4.63 8.90
N HIS A 242 -6.98 4.27 9.53
CA HIS A 242 -6.87 3.00 10.25
C HIS A 242 -7.75 2.98 11.50
N GLY A 243 -7.95 4.10 12.17
CA GLY A 243 -8.93 4.25 13.25
C GLY A 243 -10.35 3.92 12.79
N LEU A 244 -10.75 4.40 11.61
CA LEU A 244 -12.03 4.03 11.00
C LEU A 244 -12.12 2.54 10.70
N ASN A 245 -11.05 1.91 10.19
CA ASN A 245 -11.03 0.48 9.95
C ASN A 245 -11.13 -0.34 11.25
N VAL A 246 -10.43 0.07 12.32
CA VAL A 246 -10.52 -0.54 13.65
C VAL A 246 -11.94 -0.39 14.21
N LEU A 247 -12.55 0.78 14.07
CA LEU A 247 -13.92 1.03 14.50
C LEU A 247 -14.91 0.14 13.73
N ALA A 248 -14.78 0.03 12.41
CA ALA A 248 -15.61 -0.85 11.60
C ALA A 248 -15.44 -2.32 12.03
N PHE A 249 -14.19 -2.77 12.28
CA PHE A 249 -13.91 -4.10 12.81
C PHE A 249 -14.58 -4.32 14.17
N ALA A 250 -14.47 -3.38 15.10
CA ALA A 250 -15.06 -3.46 16.43
C ALA A 250 -16.60 -3.51 16.37
N LEU A 251 -17.23 -2.73 15.48
CA LEU A 251 -18.67 -2.78 15.27
C LEU A 251 -19.14 -4.14 14.76
N VAL A 252 -18.40 -4.74 13.81
CA VAL A 252 -18.67 -6.09 13.33
C VAL A 252 -18.51 -7.11 14.46
N SER A 253 -17.40 -7.04 15.22
CA SER A 253 -17.16 -7.91 16.37
C SER A 253 -18.32 -7.84 17.39
N ARG A 254 -18.76 -6.64 17.73
CA ARG A 254 -19.87 -6.41 18.66
C ARG A 254 -21.21 -6.91 18.11
N SER A 255 -21.47 -6.75 16.81
CA SER A 255 -22.69 -7.27 16.18
C SER A 255 -22.75 -8.79 16.20
N LEU A 256 -21.61 -9.46 16.02
CA LEU A 256 -21.53 -10.92 15.98
C LEU A 256 -21.58 -11.57 17.38
N PHE A 257 -21.10 -10.88 18.42
CA PHE A 257 -20.86 -11.43 19.76
C PHE A 257 -21.37 -10.53 20.88
N ALA A 258 -22.48 -9.81 20.68
CA ALA A 258 -23.01 -8.80 21.63
C ALA A 258 -23.23 -9.33 23.05
N GLU A 259 -23.51 -10.63 23.21
CA GLU A 259 -23.79 -11.26 24.50
C GLU A 259 -22.57 -11.97 25.12
N ASP A 260 -21.40 -11.92 24.47
CA ASP A 260 -20.19 -12.52 25.03
C ASP A 260 -19.64 -11.63 26.16
N PRO A 261 -19.56 -12.14 27.40
CA PRO A 261 -19.06 -11.36 28.54
C PRO A 261 -17.57 -11.01 28.40
N ASN A 262 -16.83 -11.72 27.55
CA ASN A 262 -15.41 -11.49 27.28
C ASN A 262 -15.19 -10.60 26.07
N LEU A 263 -16.25 -10.02 25.49
CA LEU A 263 -16.11 -9.14 24.33
C LEU A 263 -15.20 -7.96 24.68
N PRO A 264 -14.06 -7.79 23.95
CA PRO A 264 -13.12 -6.73 24.22
C PRO A 264 -13.73 -5.34 24.07
N ASP A 265 -13.28 -4.42 24.90
CA ASP A 265 -13.64 -3.02 24.77
C ASP A 265 -12.99 -2.39 23.52
N PHE A 266 -13.34 -1.14 23.22
CA PHE A 266 -12.76 -0.43 22.08
C PHE A 266 -11.26 -0.24 22.25
N ALA A 267 -10.74 -0.04 23.48
CA ALA A 267 -9.32 0.14 23.70
C ALA A 267 -8.52 -1.11 23.29
N ALA A 268 -8.98 -2.32 23.65
CA ALA A 268 -8.37 -3.56 23.23
C ALA A 268 -8.39 -3.72 21.69
N HIS A 269 -9.50 -3.36 21.02
CA HIS A 269 -9.56 -3.38 19.56
C HIS A 269 -8.51 -2.43 18.95
N PHE A 270 -8.34 -1.23 19.48
CA PHE A 270 -7.36 -0.27 18.97
C PHE A 270 -5.89 -0.71 19.17
N VAL A 271 -5.62 -1.60 20.13
CA VAL A 271 -4.29 -2.19 20.34
C VAL A 271 -4.06 -3.41 19.43
N LEU A 272 -5.02 -4.32 19.36
CA LEU A 272 -4.84 -5.63 18.72
C LEU A 272 -5.13 -5.61 17.21
N THR A 273 -6.20 -4.93 16.79
CA THR A 273 -6.64 -4.91 15.39
C THR A 273 -5.60 -4.35 14.43
N PRO A 274 -4.73 -3.36 14.75
CA PRO A 274 -3.66 -2.93 13.85
C PRO A 274 -2.75 -4.07 13.39
N LEU A 275 -2.40 -5.01 14.26
CA LEU A 275 -1.59 -6.18 13.87
C LEU A 275 -2.39 -7.19 13.05
N VAL A 276 -3.70 -7.35 13.35
CA VAL A 276 -4.59 -8.16 12.50
C VAL A 276 -4.62 -7.58 11.08
N LEU A 277 -4.82 -6.27 10.95
CA LEU A 277 -4.84 -5.57 9.65
C LEU A 277 -3.47 -5.61 8.94
N PHE A 278 -2.36 -5.56 9.69
CA PHE A 278 -1.02 -5.70 9.13
C PHE A 278 -0.83 -7.07 8.47
N SER A 279 -1.43 -8.14 9.00
CA SER A 279 -1.36 -9.47 8.40
C SER A 279 -1.92 -9.52 6.96
N LEU A 280 -2.81 -8.58 6.59
CA LEU A 280 -3.35 -8.45 5.24
C LEU A 280 -2.29 -7.95 4.23
N ALA A 281 -1.17 -7.38 4.70
CA ALA A 281 -0.05 -6.98 3.85
C ALA A 281 0.77 -8.18 3.34
N ILE A 282 0.58 -9.38 3.92
CA ILE A 282 1.24 -10.61 3.45
C ILE A 282 0.79 -10.90 2.02
N PRO A 283 1.74 -11.14 1.08
CA PRO A 283 1.42 -11.27 -0.35
C PRO A 283 0.78 -12.63 -0.69
N LEU A 284 -0.41 -12.89 -0.15
CA LEU A 284 -1.24 -14.04 -0.46
C LEU A 284 -2.50 -13.60 -1.22
N PRO A 285 -3.12 -14.50 -2.01
CA PRO A 285 -4.36 -14.20 -2.72
C PRO A 285 -5.49 -13.80 -1.77
N PHE A 286 -6.44 -13.03 -2.29
CA PHE A 286 -7.64 -12.62 -1.56
C PHE A 286 -7.34 -11.89 -0.25
N GLY A 287 -6.26 -11.08 -0.22
CA GLY A 287 -5.86 -10.30 0.96
C GLY A 287 -5.44 -11.19 2.14
N ALA A 288 -4.54 -12.15 1.92
CA ALA A 288 -4.05 -13.11 2.92
C ALA A 288 -5.21 -13.86 3.64
N LEU A 289 -6.12 -14.41 2.83
CA LEU A 289 -7.25 -15.19 3.32
C LEU A 289 -6.79 -16.36 4.20
N GLY A 290 -7.39 -16.54 5.35
CA GLY A 290 -7.03 -17.53 6.38
C GLY A 290 -5.96 -17.02 7.36
N VAL A 291 -4.97 -16.26 6.91
CA VAL A 291 -3.90 -15.73 7.80
C VAL A 291 -4.47 -14.65 8.73
N GLY A 292 -5.21 -13.68 8.19
CA GLY A 292 -5.82 -12.62 8.98
C GLY A 292 -6.75 -13.14 10.06
N GLU A 293 -7.51 -14.19 9.75
CA GLU A 293 -8.41 -14.87 10.67
C GLU A 293 -7.66 -15.58 11.81
N GLN A 294 -6.56 -16.26 11.49
CA GLN A 294 -5.73 -16.92 12.52
C GLN A 294 -5.00 -15.90 13.40
N VAL A 295 -4.45 -14.85 12.81
CA VAL A 295 -3.82 -13.76 13.58
C VAL A 295 -4.88 -13.07 14.46
N GLY A 296 -6.08 -12.82 13.93
CA GLY A 296 -7.19 -12.26 14.70
C GLY A 296 -7.54 -13.15 15.89
N ARG A 297 -7.71 -14.45 15.67
CA ARG A 297 -7.97 -15.42 16.75
C ARG A 297 -6.87 -15.36 17.82
N GLN A 298 -5.61 -15.56 17.44
CA GLN A 298 -4.49 -15.66 18.38
C GLN A 298 -4.29 -14.38 19.19
N LEU A 299 -4.38 -13.20 18.55
CA LEU A 299 -4.21 -11.94 19.24
C LEU A 299 -5.33 -11.64 20.23
N PHE A 300 -6.57 -11.93 19.87
CA PHE A 300 -7.70 -11.69 20.75
C PHE A 300 -7.82 -12.73 21.87
N GLU A 301 -7.32 -13.96 21.67
CA GLU A 301 -7.17 -14.96 22.76
C GLU A 301 -6.25 -14.46 23.89
N LEU A 302 -5.29 -13.56 23.64
CA LEU A 302 -4.44 -12.95 24.67
C LEU A 302 -5.23 -12.12 25.70
N VAL A 303 -6.42 -11.67 25.33
CA VAL A 303 -7.34 -10.92 26.21
C VAL A 303 -8.57 -11.75 26.59
N GLY A 304 -8.50 -13.07 26.38
CA GLY A 304 -9.56 -14.02 26.77
C GLY A 304 -10.76 -14.08 25.81
N TYR A 305 -10.64 -13.56 24.59
CA TYR A 305 -11.71 -13.52 23.60
C TYR A 305 -11.42 -14.43 22.40
N THR A 306 -12.24 -15.46 22.19
CA THR A 306 -12.05 -16.46 21.12
C THR A 306 -12.65 -16.03 19.77
N GLY A 307 -13.56 -15.06 19.74
CA GLY A 307 -14.28 -14.61 18.55
C GLY A 307 -13.46 -13.80 17.55
N GLY A 308 -12.18 -13.49 17.81
CA GLY A 308 -11.35 -12.61 16.96
C GLY A 308 -11.19 -13.09 15.52
N GLY A 309 -11.11 -14.40 15.30
CA GLY A 309 -11.05 -14.98 13.95
C GLY A 309 -12.33 -14.77 13.16
N VAL A 310 -13.49 -14.99 13.80
CA VAL A 310 -14.80 -14.78 13.18
C VAL A 310 -15.09 -13.30 12.96
N ALA A 311 -14.68 -12.43 13.90
CA ALA A 311 -14.77 -10.99 13.71
C ALA A 311 -13.97 -10.54 12.46
N MET A 312 -12.78 -11.13 12.21
CA MET A 312 -12.01 -10.87 10.99
C MET A 312 -12.73 -11.39 9.74
N MET A 313 -13.38 -12.56 9.78
CA MET A 313 -14.24 -13.05 8.69
C MET A 313 -15.38 -12.07 8.38
N GLY A 314 -16.06 -11.59 9.42
CA GLY A 314 -17.09 -10.56 9.29
C GLY A 314 -16.55 -9.26 8.70
N PHE A 315 -15.40 -8.79 9.15
CA PHE A 315 -14.78 -7.59 8.58
C PHE A 315 -14.39 -7.78 7.11
N ARG A 316 -14.00 -8.99 6.67
CA ARG A 316 -13.82 -9.28 5.24
C ARG A 316 -15.09 -9.12 4.42
N VAL A 317 -16.25 -9.45 4.96
CA VAL A 317 -17.53 -9.17 4.26
C VAL A 317 -17.66 -7.68 3.99
N VAL A 318 -17.29 -6.83 4.96
CA VAL A 318 -17.25 -5.37 4.77
C VAL A 318 -16.25 -4.96 3.68
N MET A 319 -15.05 -5.54 3.70
CA MET A 319 -14.01 -5.27 2.67
C MET A 319 -14.48 -5.71 1.28
N TYR A 320 -15.09 -6.88 1.14
CA TYR A 320 -15.59 -7.40 -0.14
C TYR A 320 -16.77 -6.61 -0.66
N PHE A 321 -17.62 -6.06 0.21
CA PHE A 321 -18.64 -5.10 -0.20
C PHE A 321 -18.01 -3.82 -0.80
N GLY A 322 -16.98 -3.26 -0.16
CA GLY A 322 -16.19 -2.16 -0.75
C GLY A 322 -15.55 -2.56 -2.08
N GLY A 323 -15.09 -3.80 -2.20
CA GLY A 323 -14.61 -4.40 -3.45
C GLY A 323 -15.69 -4.51 -4.52
N PHE A 324 -16.92 -4.88 -4.15
CA PHE A 324 -18.06 -4.92 -5.07
C PHE A 324 -18.41 -3.51 -5.61
N VAL A 325 -18.45 -2.50 -4.75
CA VAL A 325 -18.63 -1.11 -5.19
C VAL A 325 -17.50 -0.70 -6.14
N SER A 326 -16.27 -1.09 -5.83
CA SER A 326 -15.11 -0.84 -6.68
C SER A 326 -15.24 -1.54 -8.06
N LEU A 327 -15.78 -2.75 -8.08
CA LEU A 327 -16.06 -3.49 -9.31
C LEU A 327 -17.10 -2.77 -10.18
N LEU A 328 -18.15 -2.21 -9.58
CA LEU A 328 -19.13 -1.42 -10.35
C LEU A 328 -18.49 -0.20 -11.01
N VAL A 329 -17.60 0.50 -10.30
CA VAL A 329 -16.82 1.61 -10.86
C VAL A 329 -15.90 1.13 -11.98
N TYR A 330 -15.22 -0.02 -11.81
CA TYR A 330 -14.39 -0.63 -12.85
C TYR A 330 -15.20 -0.96 -14.10
N LEU A 331 -16.35 -1.61 -13.97
CA LEU A 331 -17.24 -1.96 -15.09
C LEU A 331 -17.77 -0.73 -15.82
N ALA A 332 -18.15 0.32 -15.09
CA ALA A 332 -18.57 1.59 -15.68
C ALA A 332 -17.46 2.27 -16.51
N ASN A 333 -16.18 1.99 -16.22
CA ASN A 333 -15.02 2.52 -16.92
C ASN A 333 -14.34 1.50 -17.86
N LEU A 334 -14.98 0.35 -18.12
CA LEU A 334 -14.39 -0.78 -18.85
C LEU A 334 -13.87 -0.42 -20.25
N ALA A 335 -14.57 0.45 -20.97
CA ALA A 335 -14.17 0.90 -22.31
C ALA A 335 -12.82 1.66 -22.28
N GLN A 336 -12.60 2.51 -21.26
CA GLN A 336 -11.33 3.21 -21.07
C GLN A 336 -10.25 2.23 -20.62
N VAL A 337 -10.57 1.31 -19.70
CA VAL A 337 -9.65 0.28 -19.23
C VAL A 337 -9.19 -0.63 -20.38
N ARG A 338 -10.07 -1.07 -21.26
CA ARG A 338 -9.71 -1.87 -22.45
C ARG A 338 -8.78 -1.13 -23.40
N LYS A 339 -9.06 0.14 -23.72
CA LYS A 339 -8.13 0.98 -24.51
C LYS A 339 -6.75 1.05 -23.88
N LEU A 340 -6.72 1.08 -22.57
CA LEU A 340 -5.50 1.13 -21.77
C LEU A 340 -4.80 -0.24 -21.69
N SER A 341 -5.48 -1.36 -21.62
CA SER A 341 -4.88 -2.71 -21.58
C SER A 341 -4.24 -3.11 -22.92
N HIS A 342 -4.90 -2.87 -24.05
CA HIS A 342 -4.32 -3.13 -25.38
C HIS A 342 -3.02 -2.36 -25.61
N ALA A 343 -2.94 -1.15 -25.12
CA ALA A 343 -1.71 -0.40 -25.21
C ALA A 343 -0.69 -0.81 -24.10
N ALA A 344 -1.08 -1.53 -23.03
CA ALA A 344 -0.14 -2.11 -22.04
C ALA A 344 0.55 -3.38 -22.55
N GLU A 345 -0.11 -4.16 -23.40
CA GLU A 345 0.50 -5.28 -24.09
C GLU A 345 1.62 -4.87 -25.06
N THR A 346 1.56 -3.63 -25.56
CA THR A 346 2.60 -3.05 -26.46
C THR A 346 3.71 -2.31 -25.70
N LEU A 347 3.54 -2.08 -24.39
CA LEU A 347 4.56 -1.48 -23.54
C LEU A 347 5.37 -2.58 -22.85
N ASP A 348 6.63 -2.68 -23.22
CA ASP A 348 7.61 -3.40 -22.43
C ASP A 348 7.75 -2.66 -21.08
N LEU A 349 7.19 -3.28 -20.00
CA LEU A 349 7.19 -2.68 -18.66
C LEU A 349 8.61 -2.33 -18.18
N GLU A 350 9.60 -3.08 -18.64
CA GLU A 350 11.01 -2.86 -18.34
C GLU A 350 11.50 -1.55 -18.98
N HIS A 351 11.04 -1.20 -20.19
CA HIS A 351 11.34 0.06 -20.85
C HIS A 351 10.49 1.24 -20.37
N ALA A 352 9.29 0.98 -19.84
CA ALA A 352 8.40 2.04 -19.36
C ALA A 352 8.81 2.59 -17.98
N LEU A 353 9.52 1.76 -17.17
CA LEU A 353 9.91 2.08 -15.80
C LEU A 353 11.25 2.80 -15.70
N VAL A 354 12.05 2.79 -16.77
CA VAL A 354 13.42 3.32 -16.74
C VAL A 354 13.51 4.60 -17.58
N PRO A 355 13.86 5.77 -16.99
CA PRO A 355 14.09 6.99 -17.74
C PRO A 355 15.29 6.81 -18.68
N ASP A 356 15.23 7.36 -19.89
CA ASP A 356 16.32 7.22 -20.89
C ASP A 356 17.60 7.98 -20.47
N ALA A 357 17.47 9.11 -19.80
CA ALA A 357 18.55 9.87 -19.18
C ALA A 357 17.96 10.87 -18.16
N PRO A 358 18.71 11.28 -17.12
CA PRO A 358 18.26 12.31 -16.20
C PRO A 358 18.02 13.63 -16.93
N ASP A 359 16.99 14.38 -16.51
CA ASP A 359 16.67 15.67 -17.11
C ASP A 359 17.79 16.68 -16.73
N PRO A 360 18.40 17.40 -17.71
CA PRO A 360 19.41 18.40 -17.40
C PRO A 360 18.93 19.49 -16.42
N GLU A 361 17.65 19.88 -16.49
CA GLU A 361 17.06 20.83 -15.54
C GLU A 361 16.98 20.26 -14.11
N MET A 362 16.76 18.95 -13.97
CA MET A 362 16.76 18.30 -12.66
C MET A 362 18.19 18.12 -12.10
N LEU A 363 19.15 17.82 -12.96
CA LEU A 363 20.57 17.79 -12.55
C LEU A 363 21.00 19.16 -12.04
N ALA A 364 20.65 20.23 -12.76
CA ALA A 364 20.94 21.60 -12.36
C ALA A 364 20.21 21.99 -11.06
N ALA A 365 18.96 21.56 -10.85
CA ALA A 365 18.21 21.83 -9.62
C ALA A 365 18.79 21.10 -8.41
N VAL A 366 19.34 19.91 -8.59
CA VAL A 366 20.02 19.12 -7.55
C VAL A 366 21.40 19.75 -7.22
N GLU A 367 22.12 20.24 -8.23
CA GLU A 367 23.42 20.90 -8.05
C GLU A 367 23.29 22.26 -7.37
N THR A 368 22.29 23.07 -7.71
CA THR A 368 22.05 24.38 -7.06
C THR A 368 21.65 24.28 -5.60
N GLU A 369 20.97 23.23 -5.19
CA GLU A 369 20.72 22.95 -3.76
C GLU A 369 22.02 22.61 -3.00
N ASP A 370 23.03 22.08 -3.69
CA ASP A 370 24.33 21.74 -3.11
C ASP A 370 25.15 23.00 -2.80
N GLU A 371 25.16 23.98 -3.68
CA GLU A 371 25.89 25.26 -3.47
C GLU A 371 25.21 26.08 -2.36
N GLY A 372 23.89 26.09 -2.25
CA GLY A 372 23.18 26.82 -1.22
C GLY A 372 23.41 26.28 0.21
N VAL A 373 23.63 24.97 0.36
CA VAL A 373 23.90 24.33 1.67
C VAL A 373 25.37 24.55 2.09
N VAL A 374 26.30 24.56 1.16
CA VAL A 374 27.74 24.84 1.45
C VAL A 374 27.92 26.28 1.89
N VAL A 375 27.26 27.24 1.24
CA VAL A 375 27.36 28.68 1.60
C VAL A 375 26.73 28.94 2.99
N SER A 376 25.67 28.22 3.39
CA SER A 376 25.06 28.39 4.71
C SER A 376 25.92 27.79 5.85
N MET A 377 26.68 26.74 5.59
CA MET A 377 27.57 26.13 6.59
C MET A 377 28.84 26.93 6.80
N ASP A 378 29.36 27.62 5.75
CA ASP A 378 30.52 28.51 5.88
C ASP A 378 30.19 29.83 6.57
N GLN A 379 28.96 30.32 6.47
CA GLN A 379 28.55 31.55 7.18
C GLN A 379 28.33 31.30 8.69
N ASP A 380 27.87 30.10 9.10
CA ASP A 380 27.68 29.78 10.51
C ASP A 380 29.01 29.48 11.24
N SER A 381 30.05 29.01 10.49
CA SER A 381 31.38 28.77 11.05
C SER A 381 32.18 30.06 11.24
N SER A 382 31.88 31.15 10.51
CA SER A 382 32.51 32.44 10.64
C SER A 382 31.94 33.33 11.75
N GLN A 383 30.74 33.06 12.24
CA GLN A 383 30.12 33.83 13.35
C GLN A 383 30.50 33.28 14.75
N THR A 384 31.12 32.10 14.85
CA THR A 384 31.48 31.48 16.14
C THR A 384 32.93 31.83 16.53
N GLN A 385 33.68 32.65 15.76
CA GLN A 385 35.07 33.07 16.04
C GLN A 385 35.25 34.59 16.21
N ALA A 386 34.19 35.34 16.50
CA ALA A 386 34.31 36.75 16.80
C ALA A 386 33.82 37.07 18.22
#